data_08c3fe01bbacf8da80b7d79b6d6512ca
#
_entry.id   08c3fe01bbacf8da80b7d79b6d6512ca
#
_cell.length_a   1.000
_cell.length_b   1.000
_cell.length_c   1.000
_cell.angle_alpha   90.00
_cell.angle_beta   90.00
_cell.angle_gamma   90.00
#
_symmetry.space_group_name_H-M   'P 1'
#
loop_
_entity.id
_entity.type
_entity.pdbx_description
1 polymer ?
#
loop_
_entity_poly.entity_id
_entity_poly.type
_entity_poly.pdbx_seq_one_letter_code
_entity_poly.pdbx_strand_id
1 'polypeptide(L)'
;MPLDHAALDDMALVELARRHDEAAVRTLVQRHNRRLFRVARGVLRDDAEAEDVVQATYVRAFTRLDGFRGEAALVTWLTRIALNEALGRLRRRRPRADLAALDAEVASGGGLIVFPMSPAPPGPESEAGRAQIRAILERAVDALPEPFRLVFVLREIEGLSTEEAATLLAIRPETAKTRLHRARRLLRLSIERSLSAGFDAVFPFDGARCVHMADRVVERLREHRAGRREP
;
A
#
# COMPACT_ATOMS: atom_id res chain seq x y z
N MET A 1 32.10 30.01 1.94
CA MET A 1 30.91 29.43 2.59
C MET A 1 30.67 28.05 2.00
N PRO A 2 30.43 27.03 2.79
CA PRO A 2 30.03 25.73 2.24
C PRO A 2 28.69 25.88 1.48
N LEU A 3 28.59 25.21 0.34
CA LEU A 3 27.41 25.22 -0.51
C LEU A 3 26.26 24.54 0.22
N ASP A 4 25.14 25.21 0.36
CA ASP A 4 23.92 24.59 0.95
C ASP A 4 23.21 23.75 -0.12
N HIS A 5 23.56 22.46 -0.20
CA HIS A 5 22.97 21.51 -1.15
C HIS A 5 21.46 21.32 -0.94
N ALA A 6 20.93 21.54 0.27
CA ALA A 6 19.52 21.38 0.55
C ALA A 6 18.65 22.44 -0.15
N ALA A 7 19.22 23.62 -0.36
CA ALA A 7 18.55 24.75 -1.03
C ALA A 7 18.57 24.66 -2.57
N LEU A 8 19.41 23.79 -3.16
CA LEU A 8 19.52 23.62 -4.60
C LEU A 8 18.37 22.79 -5.18
N ASP A 9 17.99 23.10 -6.42
CA ASP A 9 17.06 22.29 -7.18
C ASP A 9 17.70 20.98 -7.67
N ASP A 10 16.88 20.06 -8.19
CA ASP A 10 17.37 18.76 -8.66
C ASP A 10 18.37 18.87 -9.81
N MET A 11 18.19 19.87 -10.71
CA MET A 11 19.09 20.02 -11.86
C MET A 11 20.46 20.52 -11.44
N ALA A 12 20.51 21.49 -10.53
CA ALA A 12 21.78 21.95 -9.95
C ALA A 12 22.51 20.82 -9.20
N LEU A 13 21.77 20.02 -8.43
CA LEU A 13 22.32 18.85 -7.75
C LEU A 13 22.83 17.78 -8.74
N VAL A 14 22.13 17.55 -9.85
CA VAL A 14 22.56 16.63 -10.91
C VAL A 14 23.90 17.10 -11.53
N GLU A 15 24.05 18.39 -11.79
CA GLU A 15 25.31 18.92 -12.33
C GLU A 15 26.51 18.76 -11.36
N LEU A 16 26.25 18.94 -10.06
CA LEU A 16 27.25 18.67 -9.03
C LEU A 16 27.56 17.16 -8.91
N ALA A 17 26.53 16.30 -8.95
CA ALA A 17 26.70 14.86 -8.92
C ALA A 17 27.51 14.32 -10.12
N ARG A 18 27.33 14.91 -11.31
CA ARG A 18 28.18 14.62 -12.49
C ARG A 18 29.66 14.92 -12.24
N ARG A 19 29.95 15.89 -11.38
CA ARG A 19 31.31 16.25 -10.95
C ARG A 19 31.80 15.46 -9.73
N HIS A 20 31.08 14.37 -9.40
CA HIS A 20 31.36 13.48 -8.27
C HIS A 20 31.23 14.15 -6.89
N ASP A 21 30.39 15.18 -6.76
CA ASP A 21 30.06 15.78 -5.46
C ASP A 21 29.17 14.82 -4.64
N GLU A 22 29.79 14.20 -3.62
CA GLU A 22 29.08 13.24 -2.76
C GLU A 22 27.96 13.87 -1.94
N ALA A 23 28.07 15.16 -1.58
CA ALA A 23 27.04 15.85 -0.82
C ALA A 23 25.80 16.07 -1.69
N ALA A 24 25.97 16.40 -2.98
CA ALA A 24 24.88 16.49 -3.93
C ALA A 24 24.19 15.13 -4.14
N VAL A 25 24.97 14.05 -4.31
CA VAL A 25 24.44 12.68 -4.41
C VAL A 25 23.61 12.35 -3.17
N ARG A 26 24.16 12.59 -1.97
CA ARG A 26 23.46 12.32 -0.69
C ARG A 26 22.14 13.09 -0.58
N THR A 27 22.14 14.35 -1.00
CA THR A 27 20.93 15.19 -0.99
C THR A 27 19.86 14.66 -1.93
N LEU A 28 20.24 14.29 -3.16
CA LEU A 28 19.31 13.67 -4.12
C LEU A 28 18.73 12.35 -3.60
N VAL A 29 19.55 11.50 -3.01
CA VAL A 29 19.11 10.24 -2.40
C VAL A 29 18.10 10.52 -1.29
N GLN A 30 18.41 11.40 -0.33
CA GLN A 30 17.53 11.73 0.77
C GLN A 30 16.19 12.32 0.30
N ARG A 31 16.20 13.16 -0.74
CA ARG A 31 15.02 13.82 -1.31
C ARG A 31 14.06 12.81 -1.96
N HIS A 32 14.57 11.80 -2.64
CA HIS A 32 13.77 10.90 -3.46
C HIS A 32 13.57 9.48 -2.88
N ASN A 33 14.31 9.10 -1.82
CA ASN A 33 14.24 7.76 -1.22
C ASN A 33 12.81 7.30 -0.92
N ARG A 34 12.04 8.13 -0.22
CA ARG A 34 10.68 7.78 0.21
C ARG A 34 9.79 7.40 -0.98
N ARG A 35 9.91 8.13 -2.08
CA ARG A 35 9.11 7.88 -3.29
C ARG A 35 9.54 6.59 -3.97
N LEU A 36 10.84 6.40 -4.19
CA LEU A 36 11.34 5.20 -4.85
C LEU A 36 11.06 3.95 -4.03
N PHE A 37 11.20 4.03 -2.71
CA PHE A 37 10.85 2.93 -1.81
C PHE A 37 9.37 2.55 -1.93
N ARG A 38 8.43 3.52 -1.88
CA ARG A 38 7.00 3.23 -2.03
C ARG A 38 6.66 2.55 -3.35
N VAL A 39 7.27 3.00 -4.45
CA VAL A 39 7.09 2.38 -5.77
C VAL A 39 7.62 0.95 -5.77
N ALA A 40 8.85 0.72 -5.30
CA ALA A 40 9.46 -0.61 -5.23
C ALA A 40 8.65 -1.55 -4.32
N ARG A 41 8.27 -1.07 -3.12
CA ARG A 41 7.47 -1.81 -2.15
C ARG A 41 6.08 -2.18 -2.70
N GLY A 42 5.44 -1.25 -3.42
CA GLY A 42 4.16 -1.51 -4.11
C GLY A 42 4.24 -2.61 -5.17
N VAL A 43 5.41 -2.82 -5.78
CA VAL A 43 5.66 -3.93 -6.72
C VAL A 43 5.95 -5.23 -5.96
N LEU A 44 6.92 -5.22 -5.05
CA LEU A 44 7.54 -6.41 -4.48
C LEU A 44 6.81 -6.94 -3.24
N ARG A 45 6.12 -6.10 -2.49
CA ARG A 45 5.46 -6.40 -1.22
C ARG A 45 6.42 -6.91 -0.13
N ASP A 46 7.67 -6.51 -0.23
CA ASP A 46 8.75 -6.88 0.68
C ASP A 46 9.65 -5.67 0.89
N ASP A 47 9.88 -5.30 2.14
CA ASP A 47 10.60 -4.06 2.49
C ASP A 47 12.10 -4.19 2.18
N ALA A 48 12.71 -5.34 2.50
CA ALA A 48 14.13 -5.56 2.28
C ALA A 48 14.47 -5.54 0.78
N GLU A 49 13.62 -6.18 -0.03
CA GLU A 49 13.79 -6.16 -1.47
C GLU A 49 13.53 -4.80 -2.10
N ALA A 50 12.60 -4.04 -1.53
CA ALA A 50 12.35 -2.67 -1.96
C ALA A 50 13.57 -1.79 -1.70
N GLU A 51 14.22 -1.92 -0.54
CA GLU A 51 15.46 -1.23 -0.22
C GLU A 51 16.58 -1.58 -1.20
N ASP A 52 16.76 -2.87 -1.50
CA ASP A 52 17.74 -3.34 -2.49
C ASP A 52 17.48 -2.76 -3.89
N VAL A 53 16.20 -2.66 -4.29
CA VAL A 53 15.83 -2.05 -5.57
C VAL A 53 16.15 -0.57 -5.57
N VAL A 54 15.86 0.15 -4.48
CA VAL A 54 16.19 1.58 -4.37
C VAL A 54 17.69 1.79 -4.46
N GLN A 55 18.50 1.00 -3.76
CA GLN A 55 19.94 1.07 -3.83
C GLN A 55 20.46 0.79 -5.26
N ALA A 56 20.00 -0.29 -5.89
CA ALA A 56 20.35 -0.62 -7.26
C ALA A 56 19.93 0.46 -8.26
N THR A 57 18.79 1.12 -8.01
CA THR A 57 18.30 2.24 -8.80
C THR A 57 19.26 3.41 -8.77
N TYR A 58 19.72 3.82 -7.59
CA TYR A 58 20.66 4.92 -7.47
C TYR A 58 22.03 4.59 -8.07
N VAL A 59 22.56 3.41 -7.82
CA VAL A 59 23.80 2.97 -8.44
C VAL A 59 23.68 3.05 -9.96
N ARG A 60 22.61 2.52 -10.55
CA ARG A 60 22.37 2.56 -11.99
C ARG A 60 22.16 3.99 -12.50
N ALA A 61 21.44 4.83 -11.76
CA ALA A 61 21.18 6.22 -12.13
C ALA A 61 22.48 7.03 -12.16
N PHE A 62 23.26 6.99 -11.09
CA PHE A 62 24.49 7.78 -10.98
C PHE A 62 25.60 7.28 -11.90
N THR A 63 25.69 5.98 -12.18
CA THR A 63 26.63 5.46 -13.18
C THR A 63 26.28 5.83 -14.63
N ARG A 64 25.02 6.26 -14.88
CA ARG A 64 24.54 6.66 -16.21
C ARG A 64 23.93 8.06 -16.22
N LEU A 65 24.40 8.92 -15.29
CA LEU A 65 23.82 10.24 -15.09
C LEU A 65 23.94 11.14 -16.32
N ASP A 66 24.96 10.93 -17.15
CA ASP A 66 25.14 11.62 -18.44
C ASP A 66 23.98 11.35 -19.42
N GLY A 67 23.29 10.22 -19.27
CA GLY A 67 22.10 9.89 -20.06
C GLY A 67 20.83 10.63 -19.62
N PHE A 68 20.85 11.31 -18.49
CA PHE A 68 19.72 12.14 -18.05
C PHE A 68 19.75 13.50 -18.75
N ARG A 69 18.83 13.74 -19.68
CA ARG A 69 18.79 14.95 -20.52
C ARG A 69 17.92 16.06 -19.97
N GLY A 70 17.23 15.86 -18.83
CA GLY A 70 16.32 16.87 -18.28
C GLY A 70 14.99 17.02 -19.02
N GLU A 71 14.68 16.16 -19.99
CA GLU A 71 13.41 16.15 -20.73
C GLU A 71 12.20 15.84 -19.84
N ALA A 72 12.42 15.18 -18.71
CA ALA A 72 11.44 14.94 -17.67
C ALA A 72 12.06 15.28 -16.31
N ALA A 73 11.21 15.44 -15.28
CA ALA A 73 11.69 15.62 -13.92
C ALA A 73 12.59 14.45 -13.50
N LEU A 74 13.67 14.73 -12.75
CA LEU A 74 14.62 13.71 -12.26
C LEU A 74 13.89 12.56 -11.55
N VAL A 75 12.92 12.90 -10.71
CA VAL A 75 12.12 11.92 -9.95
C VAL A 75 11.35 10.97 -10.87
N THR A 76 10.85 11.45 -12.01
CA THR A 76 10.15 10.60 -13.00
C THR A 76 11.12 9.62 -13.65
N TRP A 77 12.31 10.08 -13.99
CA TRP A 77 13.36 9.24 -14.55
C TRP A 77 13.83 8.18 -13.55
N LEU A 78 14.09 8.55 -12.30
CA LEU A 78 14.44 7.62 -11.22
C LEU A 78 13.33 6.60 -10.95
N THR A 79 12.07 7.05 -10.93
CA THR A 79 10.89 6.18 -10.73
C THR A 79 10.79 5.13 -11.84
N ARG A 80 11.09 5.50 -13.09
CA ARG A 80 11.13 4.57 -14.22
C ARG A 80 12.20 3.50 -14.04
N ILE A 81 13.39 3.88 -13.57
CA ILE A 81 14.49 2.94 -13.30
C ILE A 81 14.08 1.97 -12.16
N ALA A 82 13.56 2.50 -11.05
CA ALA A 82 13.10 1.71 -9.91
C ALA A 82 12.00 0.72 -10.29
N LEU A 83 10.98 1.19 -11.03
CA LEU A 83 9.88 0.36 -11.50
C LEU A 83 10.37 -0.77 -12.41
N ASN A 84 11.24 -0.47 -13.36
CA ASN A 84 11.81 -1.48 -14.26
C ASN A 84 12.64 -2.53 -13.51
N GLU A 85 13.43 -2.11 -12.50
CA GLU A 85 14.22 -3.03 -11.67
C GLU A 85 13.30 -3.92 -10.81
N ALA A 86 12.30 -3.33 -10.16
CA ALA A 86 11.32 -4.05 -9.35
C ALA A 86 10.51 -5.07 -10.17
N LEU A 87 9.98 -4.65 -11.33
CA LEU A 87 9.26 -5.53 -12.24
C LEU A 87 10.16 -6.63 -12.83
N GLY A 88 11.43 -6.31 -13.05
CA GLY A 88 12.43 -7.28 -13.48
C GLY A 88 12.64 -8.39 -12.43
N ARG A 89 12.76 -8.01 -11.15
CA ARG A 89 12.86 -8.97 -10.04
C ARG A 89 11.58 -9.79 -9.88
N LEU A 90 10.42 -9.17 -9.94
CA LEU A 90 9.13 -9.83 -9.81
C LEU A 90 8.92 -10.88 -10.93
N ARG A 91 9.25 -10.54 -12.19
CA ARG A 91 9.17 -11.48 -13.33
C ARG A 91 10.09 -12.67 -13.21
N ARG A 92 11.25 -12.53 -12.59
CA ARG A 92 12.15 -13.67 -12.33
C ARG A 92 11.60 -14.63 -11.29
N ARG A 93 10.73 -14.16 -10.39
CA ARG A 93 10.11 -14.99 -9.33
C ARG A 93 8.84 -15.70 -9.76
N ARG A 94 8.05 -15.07 -10.62
CA ARG A 94 6.75 -15.59 -11.07
C ARG A 94 6.66 -15.53 -12.57
N PRO A 95 6.49 -16.67 -13.26
CA PRO A 95 6.01 -16.69 -14.63
C PRO A 95 4.69 -15.93 -14.68
N ARG A 96 4.45 -15.20 -15.78
CA ARG A 96 3.27 -14.35 -15.97
C ARG A 96 2.00 -15.09 -15.59
N ALA A 97 1.32 -14.63 -14.54
CA ALA A 97 -0.09 -14.90 -14.36
C ALA A 97 -0.85 -14.27 -15.52
N ASP A 98 -1.81 -15.00 -16.09
CA ASP A 98 -2.63 -14.52 -17.20
C ASP A 98 -3.44 -13.30 -16.74
N LEU A 99 -3.06 -12.11 -17.22
CA LEU A 99 -3.69 -10.85 -16.88
C LEU A 99 -5.17 -10.80 -17.31
N ALA A 100 -5.51 -11.53 -18.37
CA ALA A 100 -6.89 -11.63 -18.84
C ALA A 100 -7.76 -12.46 -17.89
N ALA A 101 -7.20 -13.52 -17.31
CA ALA A 101 -7.89 -14.33 -16.31
C ALA A 101 -8.13 -13.53 -15.03
N LEU A 102 -7.14 -12.73 -14.56
CA LEU A 102 -7.30 -11.84 -13.40
C LEU A 102 -8.35 -10.73 -13.64
N ASP A 103 -8.39 -10.17 -14.84
CA ASP A 103 -9.40 -9.18 -15.21
C ASP A 103 -10.82 -9.79 -15.25
N ALA A 104 -10.96 -11.03 -15.68
CA ALA A 104 -12.22 -11.78 -15.69
C ALA A 104 -12.65 -12.19 -14.28
N GLU A 105 -11.72 -12.65 -13.43
CA GLU A 105 -11.97 -13.05 -12.05
C GLU A 105 -12.46 -11.88 -11.17
N VAL A 106 -11.85 -10.70 -11.33
CA VAL A 106 -12.31 -9.50 -10.62
C VAL A 106 -13.66 -9.00 -11.15
N ALA A 107 -13.94 -9.18 -12.44
CA ALA A 107 -15.25 -8.84 -13.03
C ALA A 107 -16.37 -9.75 -12.50
N SER A 108 -16.06 -11.03 -12.21
CA SER A 108 -17.01 -12.03 -11.68
C SER A 108 -17.17 -12.02 -10.15
N GLY A 109 -16.48 -11.12 -9.43
CA GLY A 109 -16.57 -11.03 -7.97
C GLY A 109 -15.79 -12.11 -7.19
N GLY A 110 -14.96 -12.89 -7.88
CA GLY A 110 -14.17 -13.97 -7.29
C GLY A 110 -12.93 -13.48 -6.56
N GLY A 111 -12.64 -14.13 -5.43
CA GLY A 111 -11.31 -14.16 -4.84
C GLY A 111 -10.87 -12.95 -4.01
N LEU A 112 -11.71 -12.45 -3.11
CA LEU A 112 -11.26 -11.51 -2.07
C LEU A 112 -10.56 -12.29 -0.95
N ILE A 113 -9.27 -12.07 -0.80
CA ILE A 113 -8.50 -12.59 0.33
C ILE A 113 -8.97 -11.88 1.59
N VAL A 114 -9.63 -12.61 2.48
CA VAL A 114 -10.03 -12.12 3.80
C VAL A 114 -8.80 -12.18 4.71
N PHE A 115 -8.39 -11.04 5.25
CA PHE A 115 -7.36 -11.01 6.28
C PHE A 115 -8.03 -11.08 7.66
N PRO A 116 -7.61 -12.01 8.54
CA PRO A 116 -8.05 -11.99 9.92
C PRO A 116 -7.48 -10.74 10.61
N MET A 117 -8.35 -9.84 11.05
CA MET A 117 -8.00 -8.77 11.96
C MET A 117 -8.12 -9.27 13.39
N SER A 118 -6.99 -9.34 14.10
CA SER A 118 -7.05 -9.34 15.57
C SER A 118 -7.25 -7.91 16.03
N PRO A 119 -8.30 -7.61 16.80
CA PRO A 119 -8.47 -6.29 17.40
C PRO A 119 -7.39 -6.10 18.45
N ALA A 120 -6.47 -5.17 18.21
CA ALA A 120 -5.61 -4.67 19.28
C ALA A 120 -6.40 -3.61 20.09
N PRO A 121 -6.34 -3.62 21.42
CA PRO A 121 -7.04 -2.66 22.24
C PRO A 121 -6.51 -1.23 22.01
N PRO A 122 -7.36 -0.20 22.15
CA PRO A 122 -6.93 1.19 22.03
C PRO A 122 -6.03 1.57 23.19
N GLY A 123 -4.80 1.93 22.89
CA GLY A 123 -3.82 2.47 23.81
C GLY A 123 -3.24 3.80 23.30
N PRO A 124 -2.38 4.49 24.04
CA PRO A 124 -2.22 5.96 24.04
C PRO A 124 -2.11 6.61 22.68
N GLU A 125 -2.80 7.61 22.58
CA GLU A 125 -3.72 8.31 21.72
C GLU A 125 -3.23 8.86 20.38
N SER A 126 -2.11 8.62 19.80
CA SER A 126 -1.93 9.18 18.44
C SER A 126 -1.01 8.38 17.52
N GLU A 127 0.08 7.85 18.01
CA GLU A 127 1.04 7.13 17.15
C GLU A 127 0.63 5.67 16.92
N ALA A 128 0.17 4.99 17.97
CA ALA A 128 -0.29 3.60 17.86
C ALA A 128 -1.54 3.48 16.98
N GLY A 129 -2.51 4.39 17.11
CA GLY A 129 -3.70 4.44 16.25
C GLY A 129 -3.35 4.71 14.79
N ARG A 130 -2.43 5.64 14.54
CA ARG A 130 -1.95 5.93 13.17
C ARG A 130 -1.16 4.76 12.58
N ALA A 131 -0.36 4.06 13.40
CA ALA A 131 0.36 2.86 12.98
C ALA A 131 -0.60 1.72 12.62
N GLN A 132 -1.66 1.54 13.40
CA GLN A 132 -2.70 0.53 13.13
C GLN A 132 -3.47 0.82 11.85
N ILE A 133 -3.90 2.07 11.64
CA ILE A 133 -4.56 2.50 10.39
C ILE A 133 -3.62 2.30 9.21
N ARG A 134 -2.36 2.68 9.35
CA ARG A 134 -1.34 2.47 8.30
C ARG A 134 -1.20 0.99 7.96
N ALA A 135 -1.08 0.12 8.95
CA ALA A 135 -0.96 -1.32 8.75
C ALA A 135 -2.20 -1.94 8.08
N ILE A 136 -3.40 -1.42 8.35
CA ILE A 136 -4.64 -1.83 7.65
C ILE A 136 -4.59 -1.42 6.18
N LEU A 137 -4.21 -0.17 5.91
CA LEU A 137 -4.11 0.35 4.54
C LEU A 137 -3.03 -0.37 3.73
N GLU A 138 -1.85 -0.59 4.30
CA GLU A 138 -0.76 -1.32 3.66
C GLU A 138 -1.18 -2.75 3.30
N ARG A 139 -1.81 -3.47 4.22
CA ARG A 139 -2.36 -4.81 3.96
C ARG A 139 -3.42 -4.80 2.86
N ALA A 140 -4.33 -3.82 2.88
CA ALA A 140 -5.35 -3.71 1.85
C ALA A 140 -4.75 -3.43 0.46
N VAL A 141 -3.71 -2.60 0.38
CA VAL A 141 -2.97 -2.34 -0.86
C VAL A 141 -2.20 -3.58 -1.30
N ASP A 142 -1.54 -4.29 -0.39
CA ASP A 142 -0.79 -5.51 -0.68
C ASP A 142 -1.70 -6.66 -1.18
N ALA A 143 -2.96 -6.67 -0.75
CA ALA A 143 -3.96 -7.63 -1.20
C ALA A 143 -4.45 -7.39 -2.63
N LEU A 144 -4.26 -6.18 -3.18
CA LEU A 144 -4.64 -5.91 -4.56
C LEU A 144 -3.86 -6.81 -5.52
N PRO A 145 -4.51 -7.36 -6.56
CA PRO A 145 -3.81 -7.96 -7.67
C PRO A 145 -2.79 -6.98 -8.28
N GLU A 146 -1.64 -7.51 -8.70
CA GLU A 146 -0.49 -6.70 -9.15
C GLU A 146 -0.86 -5.58 -10.13
N PRO A 147 -1.64 -5.82 -11.21
CA PRO A 147 -1.93 -4.78 -12.19
C PRO A 147 -2.74 -3.62 -11.64
N PHE A 148 -3.61 -3.87 -10.67
CA PHE A 148 -4.43 -2.86 -10.00
C PHE A 148 -3.62 -2.12 -8.95
N ARG A 149 -2.78 -2.83 -8.20
CA ARG A 149 -1.88 -2.26 -7.19
C ARG A 149 -0.89 -1.29 -7.80
N LEU A 150 -0.24 -1.67 -8.92
CA LEU A 150 0.72 -0.81 -9.61
C LEU A 150 0.10 0.52 -10.05
N VAL A 151 -1.05 0.47 -10.71
CA VAL A 151 -1.75 1.69 -11.11
C VAL A 151 -2.16 2.51 -9.88
N PHE A 152 -2.64 1.87 -8.82
CA PHE A 152 -3.04 2.55 -7.60
C PHE A 152 -1.85 3.27 -6.93
N VAL A 153 -0.72 2.59 -6.77
CA VAL A 153 0.49 3.19 -6.18
C VAL A 153 0.95 4.40 -6.99
N LEU A 154 1.06 4.27 -8.30
CA LEU A 154 1.53 5.36 -9.16
C LEU A 154 0.56 6.56 -9.17
N ARG A 155 -0.75 6.30 -9.19
CA ARG A 155 -1.77 7.34 -9.30
C ARG A 155 -2.13 8.00 -7.96
N GLU A 156 -2.43 7.17 -6.94
CA GLU A 156 -2.98 7.66 -5.68
C GLU A 156 -1.91 7.97 -4.63
N ILE A 157 -0.82 7.21 -4.64
CA ILE A 157 0.23 7.40 -3.63
C ILE A 157 1.31 8.36 -4.17
N GLU A 158 1.70 8.22 -5.43
CA GLU A 158 2.75 9.03 -6.04
C GLU A 158 2.24 10.25 -6.82
N GLY A 159 0.93 10.36 -7.02
CA GLY A 159 0.29 11.54 -7.63
C GLY A 159 0.60 11.72 -9.12
N LEU A 160 1.05 10.67 -9.83
CA LEU A 160 1.30 10.76 -11.27
C LEU A 160 -0.02 10.94 -12.04
N SER A 161 0.02 11.57 -13.21
CA SER A 161 -1.12 11.60 -14.13
C SER A 161 -1.44 10.21 -14.67
N THR A 162 -2.63 10.02 -15.22
CA THR A 162 -3.01 8.75 -15.86
C THR A 162 -2.08 8.40 -17.01
N GLU A 163 -1.71 9.40 -17.79
CA GLU A 163 -0.84 9.31 -18.96
C GLU A 163 0.59 8.90 -18.54
N GLU A 164 1.12 9.51 -17.48
CA GLU A 164 2.44 9.16 -16.92
C GLU A 164 2.45 7.73 -16.36
N ALA A 165 1.44 7.36 -15.59
CA ALA A 165 1.32 6.01 -15.06
C ALA A 165 1.17 4.96 -16.18
N ALA A 166 0.37 5.26 -17.20
CA ALA A 166 0.19 4.38 -18.36
C ALA A 166 1.51 4.20 -19.14
N THR A 167 2.25 5.28 -19.36
CA THR A 167 3.56 5.27 -20.02
C THR A 167 4.57 4.42 -19.24
N LEU A 168 4.63 4.61 -17.91
CA LEU A 168 5.53 3.84 -17.03
C LEU A 168 5.21 2.34 -17.02
N LEU A 169 3.93 2.00 -17.07
CA LEU A 169 3.46 0.61 -17.05
C LEU A 169 3.38 -0.02 -18.45
N ALA A 170 3.67 0.74 -19.52
CA ALA A 170 3.52 0.34 -20.91
C ALA A 170 2.11 -0.21 -21.25
N ILE A 171 1.07 0.50 -20.77
CA ILE A 171 -0.34 0.19 -21.04
C ILE A 171 -1.05 1.41 -21.64
N ARG A 172 -2.28 1.21 -22.15
CA ARG A 172 -3.11 2.32 -22.66
C ARG A 172 -3.67 3.15 -21.49
N PRO A 173 -3.85 4.48 -21.63
CA PRO A 173 -4.46 5.32 -20.58
C PRO A 173 -5.84 4.82 -20.14
N GLU A 174 -6.67 4.33 -21.05
CA GLU A 174 -7.98 3.76 -20.74
C GLU A 174 -7.88 2.52 -19.85
N THR A 175 -6.85 1.69 -20.10
CA THR A 175 -6.55 0.52 -19.25
C THR A 175 -6.13 0.96 -17.85
N ALA A 176 -5.32 2.02 -17.75
CA ALA A 176 -4.94 2.59 -16.44
C ALA A 176 -6.16 3.13 -15.68
N LYS A 177 -7.08 3.86 -16.34
CA LYS A 177 -8.34 4.33 -15.74
C LYS A 177 -9.20 3.18 -15.21
N THR A 178 -9.39 2.15 -16.03
CA THR A 178 -10.19 0.97 -15.66
C THR A 178 -9.56 0.23 -14.48
N ARG A 179 -8.24 0.00 -14.50
CA ARG A 179 -7.53 -0.65 -13.41
C ARG A 179 -7.57 0.16 -12.13
N LEU A 180 -7.44 1.47 -12.19
CA LEU A 180 -7.58 2.35 -11.04
C LEU A 180 -8.98 2.28 -10.42
N HIS A 181 -10.02 2.30 -11.25
CA HIS A 181 -11.40 2.16 -10.80
C HIS A 181 -11.61 0.83 -10.06
N ARG A 182 -11.12 -0.27 -10.62
CA ARG A 182 -11.17 -1.59 -9.98
C ARG A 182 -10.36 -1.65 -8.68
N ALA A 183 -9.15 -1.08 -8.66
CA ALA A 183 -8.34 -0.98 -7.46
C ALA A 183 -9.08 -0.28 -6.32
N ARG A 184 -9.67 0.89 -6.59
CA ARG A 184 -10.46 1.66 -5.59
C ARG A 184 -11.66 0.86 -5.07
N ARG A 185 -12.36 0.14 -5.95
CA ARG A 185 -13.47 -0.73 -5.56
C ARG A 185 -13.02 -1.85 -4.63
N LEU A 186 -11.95 -2.56 -4.98
CA LEU A 186 -11.40 -3.64 -4.17
C LEU A 186 -10.89 -3.15 -2.81
N LEU A 187 -10.21 -2.00 -2.77
CA LEU A 187 -9.77 -1.38 -1.53
C LEU A 187 -10.94 -1.01 -0.63
N ARG A 188 -11.98 -0.39 -1.18
CA ARG A 188 -13.19 -0.04 -0.41
C ARG A 188 -13.77 -1.29 0.25
N LEU A 189 -14.00 -2.35 -0.52
CA LEU A 189 -14.53 -3.60 0.00
C LEU A 189 -13.63 -4.24 1.07
N SER A 190 -12.31 -4.16 0.91
CA SER A 190 -11.34 -4.67 1.88
C SER A 190 -11.40 -3.89 3.19
N ILE A 191 -11.45 -2.56 3.11
CA ILE A 191 -11.52 -1.68 4.28
C ILE A 191 -12.87 -1.83 4.99
N GLU A 192 -13.99 -1.85 4.26
CA GLU A 192 -15.33 -2.07 4.83
C GLU A 192 -15.41 -3.37 5.61
N ARG A 193 -14.85 -4.46 5.09
CA ARG A 193 -14.78 -5.75 5.80
C ARG A 193 -13.91 -5.68 7.05
N SER A 194 -12.76 -5.01 6.95
CA SER A 194 -11.86 -4.85 8.09
C SER A 194 -12.51 -4.03 9.21
N LEU A 195 -13.30 -3.02 8.86
CA LEU A 195 -14.06 -2.21 9.81
C LEU A 195 -15.25 -3.00 10.39
N SER A 196 -16.00 -3.73 9.55
CA SER A 196 -17.14 -4.54 10.01
C SER A 196 -16.71 -5.60 11.02
N ALA A 197 -15.60 -6.31 10.76
CA ALA A 197 -15.02 -7.25 11.72
C ALA A 197 -14.60 -6.57 13.04
N GLY A 198 -14.24 -5.30 13.01
CA GLY A 198 -13.97 -4.49 14.20
C GLY A 198 -15.24 -4.11 14.95
N PHE A 199 -16.36 -3.86 14.24
CA PHE A 199 -17.64 -3.53 14.85
C PHE A 199 -18.27 -4.72 15.57
N ASP A 200 -18.09 -5.94 15.10
CA ASP A 200 -18.56 -7.17 15.78
C ASP A 200 -17.88 -7.37 17.15
N ALA A 201 -16.70 -6.77 17.35
CA ALA A 201 -16.00 -6.76 18.63
C ALA A 201 -16.38 -5.56 19.54
N VAL A 202 -17.20 -4.61 19.04
CA VAL A 202 -17.67 -3.46 19.84
C VAL A 202 -18.83 -3.93 20.72
N PHE A 203 -18.75 -3.62 22.02
CA PHE A 203 -19.69 -4.06 23.04
C PHE A 203 -19.83 -5.59 23.14
N PRO A 204 -18.73 -6.31 23.38
CA PRO A 204 -18.75 -7.77 23.43
C PRO A 204 -19.70 -8.25 24.53
N PHE A 205 -20.67 -9.07 24.15
CA PHE A 205 -21.59 -9.74 25.06
C PHE A 205 -21.49 -11.25 24.85
N ASP A 206 -20.35 -11.81 25.30
CA ASP A 206 -19.98 -13.21 25.12
C ASP A 206 -19.44 -13.84 26.40
N GLY A 207 -19.04 -15.08 26.35
CA GLY A 207 -18.43 -15.82 27.43
C GLY A 207 -19.26 -15.83 28.72
N ALA A 208 -18.64 -15.57 29.86
CA ALA A 208 -19.28 -15.61 31.18
C ALA A 208 -20.50 -14.65 31.30
N ARG A 209 -20.49 -13.51 30.63
CA ARG A 209 -21.64 -12.58 30.65
C ARG A 209 -22.88 -13.14 29.97
N CYS A 210 -22.70 -13.84 28.83
CA CYS A 210 -23.79 -14.45 28.09
C CYS A 210 -24.40 -15.61 28.88
N VAL A 211 -23.55 -16.49 29.45
CA VAL A 211 -24.00 -17.60 30.32
C VAL A 211 -24.76 -17.07 31.53
N HIS A 212 -24.21 -16.09 32.24
CA HIS A 212 -24.87 -15.48 33.41
C HIS A 212 -26.21 -14.84 33.09
N MET A 213 -26.38 -14.27 31.88
CA MET A 213 -27.66 -13.72 31.45
C MET A 213 -28.68 -14.82 31.20
N ALA A 214 -28.25 -15.92 30.56
CA ALA A 214 -29.12 -17.05 30.30
C ALA A 214 -29.63 -17.67 31.61
N ASP A 215 -28.76 -17.87 32.58
CA ASP A 215 -29.08 -18.40 33.91
C ASP A 215 -30.12 -17.50 34.63
N ARG A 216 -29.87 -16.19 34.65
CA ARG A 216 -30.81 -15.24 35.26
C ARG A 216 -32.18 -15.25 34.57
N VAL A 217 -32.23 -15.39 33.25
CA VAL A 217 -33.50 -15.49 32.52
C VAL A 217 -34.25 -16.76 32.91
N VAL A 218 -33.59 -17.89 32.96
CA VAL A 218 -34.17 -19.17 33.37
C VAL A 218 -34.70 -19.09 34.79
N GLU A 219 -33.97 -18.50 35.72
CA GLU A 219 -34.39 -18.34 37.11
C GLU A 219 -35.64 -17.46 37.24
N ARG A 220 -35.68 -16.30 36.58
CA ARG A 220 -36.86 -15.44 36.53
C ARG A 220 -38.07 -16.13 35.89
N LEU A 221 -37.89 -16.96 34.90
CA LEU A 221 -38.98 -17.74 34.28
C LEU A 221 -39.52 -18.79 35.24
N ARG A 222 -38.66 -19.41 36.08
CA ARG A 222 -39.10 -20.33 37.13
C ARG A 222 -39.93 -19.64 38.20
N GLU A 223 -39.45 -18.50 38.71
CA GLU A 223 -40.17 -17.65 39.68
C GLU A 223 -41.54 -17.22 39.14
N HIS A 224 -41.58 -16.76 37.89
CA HIS A 224 -42.83 -16.34 37.25
C HIS A 224 -43.87 -17.47 37.07
N ARG A 225 -43.36 -18.70 36.84
CA ARG A 225 -44.24 -19.90 36.76
C ARG A 225 -44.72 -20.36 38.14
N ALA A 226 -43.90 -20.21 39.18
CA ALA A 226 -44.24 -20.53 40.53
C ALA A 226 -45.32 -19.59 41.08
N GLY A 227 -45.21 -18.27 40.86
CA GLY A 227 -46.19 -17.28 41.29
C GLY A 227 -47.54 -17.31 40.57
N ARG A 228 -47.62 -18.05 39.43
CA ARG A 228 -48.91 -18.28 38.74
C ARG A 228 -49.64 -19.54 39.18
N ARG A 229 -49.13 -20.30 40.15
CA ARG A 229 -49.69 -21.54 40.66
C ARG A 229 -50.38 -21.41 42.02
N GLU A 230 -50.42 -20.21 42.60
CA GLU A 230 -51.23 -19.95 43.77
C GLU A 230 -52.66 -19.51 43.32
N PRO A 231 -53.70 -20.21 43.75
CA PRO A 231 -55.11 -19.99 43.38
C PRO A 231 -55.69 -18.73 44.02
#